data_c926bbf2fb64dbf68b1294e84e1660cc
#
_entry.id   c926bbf2fb64dbf68b1294e84e1660cc
#
_cell.length_a   1.000
_cell.length_b   1.000
_cell.length_c   1.000
_cell.angle_alpha   90.00
_cell.angle_beta   90.00
_cell.angle_gamma   90.00
#
_symmetry.space_group_name_H-M   'P 1'
#
loop_
_entity.id
_entity.type
_entity.pdbx_description
1 polymer ?
#
loop_
_entity_poly.entity_id
_entity_poly.type
_entity_poly.pdbx_seq_one_letter_code
_entity_poly.pdbx_strand_id
1 'polypeptide(L)'
;MRVRFFCEIDFYIVRGELSLIIKDVDTQFTVGDIAAKREELIRKLLEKGVDKINKRLEVPLVPLRLGIISSSQAAGYIDALKQFEESGIGFHITLCDVNVQGEAAASQIVAAIQTFSRRSDIDIVMIMRGGGSKGDLAVFDDESMALAISRCKHPVFTGIGHEIDT
;
A
#
# COMPACT_ATOMS: atom_id res chain seq x y z
N MET A 1 -4.00 -15.34 0.48
CA MET A 1 -5.47 -15.13 0.51
C MET A 1 -6.16 -16.49 0.56
N ARG A 2 -7.13 -16.69 1.44
CA ARG A 2 -7.95 -17.91 1.47
C ARG A 2 -9.27 -17.63 0.75
N VAL A 3 -9.67 -18.54 -0.13
CA VAL A 3 -10.92 -18.41 -0.89
C VAL A 3 -11.72 -19.68 -0.67
N ARG A 4 -13.03 -19.54 -0.44
CA ARG A 4 -13.96 -20.66 -0.34
C ARG A 4 -14.76 -20.76 -1.62
N PHE A 5 -14.75 -21.92 -2.24
CA PHE A 5 -15.51 -22.21 -3.45
C PHE A 5 -16.60 -23.22 -3.16
N PHE A 6 -17.74 -23.07 -3.83
CA PHE A 6 -18.74 -24.11 -3.99
C PHE A 6 -18.45 -24.83 -5.29
N CYS A 7 -18.10 -26.12 -5.18
CA CYS A 7 -17.70 -26.93 -6.33
C CYS A 7 -18.65 -28.11 -6.49
N GLU A 8 -18.91 -28.47 -7.73
CA GLU A 8 -19.50 -29.74 -8.12
C GLU A 8 -18.37 -30.69 -8.52
N ILE A 9 -18.46 -31.94 -8.04
CA ILE A 9 -17.52 -32.98 -8.41
C ILE A 9 -18.05 -33.64 -9.68
N ASP A 10 -17.26 -33.61 -10.75
CA ASP A 10 -17.56 -34.29 -12.00
C ASP A 10 -16.53 -35.38 -12.26
N PHE A 11 -17.04 -36.58 -12.60
CA PHE A 11 -16.20 -37.75 -12.87
C PHE A 11 -16.37 -38.20 -14.31
N TYR A 12 -15.37 -37.95 -15.13
CA TYR A 12 -15.39 -38.36 -16.53
C TYR A 12 -14.96 -39.85 -16.66
N ILE A 13 -15.98 -40.72 -16.71
CA ILE A 13 -15.83 -42.18 -16.65
C ILE A 13 -14.86 -42.72 -17.72
N VAL A 14 -14.90 -42.18 -18.96
CA VAL A 14 -14.11 -42.66 -20.10
C VAL A 14 -12.60 -42.51 -19.90
N ARG A 15 -12.17 -41.49 -19.12
CA ARG A 15 -10.74 -41.23 -18.84
C ARG A 15 -10.37 -41.49 -17.40
N GLY A 16 -11.31 -41.78 -16.52
CA GLY A 16 -11.06 -41.93 -15.10
C GLY A 16 -10.59 -40.65 -14.43
N GLU A 17 -10.97 -39.47 -14.98
CA GLU A 17 -10.52 -38.18 -14.49
C GLU A 17 -11.60 -37.59 -13.56
N LEU A 18 -11.14 -37.12 -12.39
CA LEU A 18 -11.95 -36.34 -11.45
C LEU A 18 -11.70 -34.87 -11.67
N SER A 19 -12.76 -34.09 -11.88
CA SER A 19 -12.69 -32.63 -12.00
C SER A 19 -13.59 -31.94 -10.97
N LEU A 20 -13.18 -30.73 -10.57
CA LEU A 20 -13.96 -29.85 -9.70
C LEU A 20 -14.42 -28.68 -10.54
N ILE A 21 -15.74 -28.58 -10.74
CA ILE A 21 -16.37 -27.45 -11.43
C ILE A 21 -16.76 -26.41 -10.40
N ILE A 22 -16.09 -25.24 -10.43
CA ILE A 22 -16.43 -24.13 -9.54
C ILE A 22 -17.78 -23.57 -9.97
N LYS A 23 -18.77 -23.61 -9.08
CA LYS A 23 -20.13 -23.09 -9.29
C LYS A 23 -20.29 -21.70 -8.71
N ASP A 24 -19.65 -21.44 -7.56
CA ASP A 24 -19.77 -20.16 -6.87
C ASP A 24 -18.56 -19.90 -5.97
N VAL A 25 -18.37 -18.64 -5.59
CA VAL A 25 -17.30 -18.17 -4.72
C VAL A 25 -17.90 -17.45 -3.51
N ASP A 26 -17.56 -17.91 -2.32
CA ASP A 26 -17.98 -17.25 -1.08
C ASP A 26 -17.18 -15.94 -0.88
N THR A 27 -17.71 -14.87 -1.44
CA THR A 27 -17.10 -13.54 -1.34
C THR A 27 -17.10 -12.98 0.08
N GLN A 28 -18.13 -13.31 0.88
CA GLN A 28 -18.21 -12.85 2.28
C GLN A 28 -17.12 -13.48 3.14
N PHE A 29 -16.81 -14.76 2.92
CA PHE A 29 -15.70 -15.40 3.60
C PHE A 29 -14.35 -14.74 3.29
N THR A 30 -14.13 -14.39 2.03
CA THR A 30 -12.89 -13.74 1.58
C THR A 30 -12.74 -12.34 2.18
N VAL A 31 -13.79 -11.53 2.16
CA VAL A 31 -13.81 -10.18 2.75
C VAL A 31 -13.61 -10.24 4.26
N GLY A 32 -14.25 -11.18 4.94
CA GLY A 32 -14.09 -11.39 6.38
C GLY A 32 -12.65 -11.81 6.76
N ASP A 33 -12.01 -12.68 5.97
CA ASP A 33 -10.61 -13.09 6.20
C ASP A 33 -9.64 -11.91 6.04
N ILE A 34 -9.88 -11.03 5.07
CA ILE A 34 -9.07 -9.82 4.86
C ILE A 34 -9.25 -8.85 6.04
N ALA A 35 -10.48 -8.58 6.46
CA ALA A 35 -10.75 -7.68 7.58
C ALA A 35 -10.14 -8.19 8.89
N ALA A 36 -10.27 -9.48 9.20
CA ALA A 36 -9.69 -10.08 10.40
C ALA A 36 -8.15 -10.00 10.41
N LYS A 37 -7.51 -10.21 9.26
CA LYS A 37 -6.05 -10.07 9.15
C LYS A 37 -5.58 -8.62 9.36
N ARG A 38 -6.33 -7.66 8.81
CA ARG A 38 -6.05 -6.24 9.00
C ARG A 38 -6.17 -5.85 10.48
N GLU A 39 -7.24 -6.27 11.16
CA GLU A 39 -7.41 -6.02 12.59
C GLU A 39 -6.28 -6.64 13.43
N GLU A 40 -5.89 -7.87 13.12
CA GLU A 40 -4.77 -8.52 13.80
C GLU A 40 -3.46 -7.78 13.59
N LEU A 41 -3.19 -7.31 12.36
CA LEU A 41 -2.02 -6.51 12.05
C LEU A 41 -2.03 -5.20 12.84
N ILE A 42 -3.13 -4.45 12.83
CA ILE A 42 -3.27 -3.20 13.59
C ILE A 42 -3.00 -3.45 15.07
N ARG A 43 -3.59 -4.49 15.67
CA ARG A 43 -3.35 -4.85 17.06
C ARG A 43 -1.87 -5.09 17.36
N LYS A 44 -1.18 -5.87 16.52
CA LYS A 44 0.25 -6.13 16.64
C LYS A 44 1.10 -4.86 16.56
N LEU A 45 0.76 -3.94 15.65
CA LEU A 45 1.48 -2.67 15.50
C LEU A 45 1.27 -1.76 16.70
N LEU A 46 0.05 -1.70 17.25
CA LEU A 46 -0.28 -0.95 18.45
C LEU A 46 0.43 -1.49 19.69
N GLU A 47 0.44 -2.82 19.90
CA GLU A 47 1.15 -3.48 21.00
C GLU A 47 2.66 -3.20 20.97
N LYS A 48 3.25 -3.12 19.76
CA LYS A 48 4.66 -2.76 19.56
C LYS A 48 4.90 -1.24 19.61
N GLY A 49 3.88 -0.40 19.68
CA GLY A 49 3.97 1.07 19.64
C GLY A 49 4.55 1.63 18.35
N VAL A 50 4.49 0.86 17.27
CA VAL A 50 5.08 1.19 15.97
C VAL A 50 4.31 2.31 15.27
N ASP A 51 3.02 2.40 15.50
CA ASP A 51 2.08 3.37 14.92
C ASP A 51 2.40 4.83 15.24
N LYS A 52 3.18 5.08 16.30
CA LYS A 52 3.50 6.44 16.78
C LYS A 52 4.92 6.88 16.47
N ILE A 53 5.80 5.98 16.03
CA ILE A 53 7.24 6.29 15.90
C ILE A 53 7.45 7.37 14.84
N ASN A 54 6.97 7.17 13.63
CA ASN A 54 7.14 8.14 12.55
C ASN A 54 6.33 9.42 12.78
N LYS A 55 5.15 9.32 13.39
CA LYS A 55 4.29 10.48 13.74
C LYS A 55 4.91 11.45 14.73
N ARG A 56 5.98 11.05 15.44
CA ARG A 56 6.73 11.92 16.38
C ARG A 56 7.84 12.70 15.70
N LEU A 57 8.15 12.38 14.45
CA LEU A 57 9.16 13.15 13.71
C LEU A 57 8.63 14.55 13.45
N GLU A 58 9.50 15.53 13.66
CA GLU A 58 9.21 16.91 13.40
C GLU A 58 9.09 17.16 11.90
N VAL A 59 7.95 17.70 11.47
CA VAL A 59 7.74 18.09 10.07
C VAL A 59 8.35 19.48 9.90
N PRO A 60 9.27 19.69 8.94
CA PRO A 60 9.80 21.01 8.65
C PRO A 60 8.69 22.01 8.35
N LEU A 61 8.84 23.26 8.82
CA LEU A 61 7.83 24.30 8.62
C LEU A 61 7.52 24.54 7.13
N VAL A 62 8.54 24.40 6.27
CA VAL A 62 8.43 24.53 4.82
C VAL A 62 9.15 23.34 4.17
N PRO A 63 8.49 22.20 3.98
CA PRO A 63 9.07 21.01 3.38
C PRO A 63 9.09 21.15 1.85
N LEU A 64 10.19 21.61 1.30
CA LEU A 64 10.32 21.82 -0.15
C LEU A 64 10.89 20.61 -0.91
N ARG A 65 11.57 19.69 -0.22
CA ARG A 65 12.24 18.54 -0.84
C ARG A 65 11.44 17.28 -0.58
N LEU A 66 10.64 16.89 -1.58
CA LEU A 66 9.68 15.81 -1.48
C LEU A 66 10.24 14.52 -2.09
N GLY A 67 10.27 13.44 -1.34
CA GLY A 67 10.47 12.08 -1.85
C GLY A 67 9.11 11.45 -2.12
N ILE A 68 8.75 11.21 -3.38
CA ILE A 68 7.47 10.59 -3.74
C ILE A 68 7.70 9.13 -4.14
N ILE A 69 6.92 8.22 -3.54
CA ILE A 69 6.86 6.80 -3.86
C ILE A 69 5.53 6.56 -4.56
N SER A 70 5.57 6.32 -5.85
CA SER A 70 4.37 6.10 -6.67
C SER A 70 4.76 5.49 -8.01
N SER A 71 3.78 5.10 -8.81
CA SER A 71 4.01 4.87 -10.23
C SER A 71 3.94 6.19 -10.99
N SER A 72 4.88 6.42 -11.89
CA SER A 72 4.92 7.60 -12.76
C SER A 72 3.66 7.77 -13.62
N GLN A 73 2.94 6.67 -13.86
CA GLN A 73 1.69 6.65 -14.63
C GLN A 73 0.43 6.67 -13.75
N ALA A 74 0.57 6.67 -12.42
CA ALA A 74 -0.58 6.68 -11.52
C ALA A 74 -1.31 8.04 -11.59
N ALA A 75 -2.63 8.01 -11.76
CA ALA A 75 -3.45 9.22 -11.81
C ALA A 75 -3.22 10.10 -10.56
N GLY A 76 -3.18 9.50 -9.37
CA GLY A 76 -2.94 10.23 -8.13
C GLY A 76 -1.58 10.95 -8.09
N TYR A 77 -0.55 10.41 -8.72
CA TYR A 77 0.74 11.08 -8.84
C TYR A 77 0.67 12.25 -9.82
N ILE A 78 0.04 12.06 -10.99
CA ILE A 78 -0.12 13.10 -12.02
C ILE A 78 -0.95 14.27 -11.45
N ASP A 79 -2.05 13.97 -10.74
CA ASP A 79 -2.89 14.99 -10.10
C ASP A 79 -2.11 15.77 -9.03
N ALA A 80 -1.30 15.07 -8.22
CA ALA A 80 -0.47 15.72 -7.22
C ALA A 80 0.58 16.65 -7.84
N LEU A 81 1.26 16.23 -8.92
CA LEU A 81 2.22 17.08 -9.63
C LEU A 81 1.55 18.37 -10.11
N LYS A 82 0.37 18.26 -10.70
CA LYS A 82 -0.39 19.43 -11.17
C LYS A 82 -0.70 20.40 -10.03
N GLN A 83 -1.11 19.87 -8.87
CA GLN A 83 -1.38 20.70 -7.69
C GLN A 83 -0.11 21.37 -7.15
N PHE A 84 1.04 20.69 -7.17
CA PHE A 84 2.31 21.28 -6.78
C PHE A 84 2.72 22.42 -7.74
N GLU A 85 2.57 22.23 -9.04
CA GLU A 85 2.83 23.29 -10.04
C GLU A 85 1.89 24.47 -9.87
N GLU A 86 0.57 24.26 -9.73
CA GLU A 86 -0.44 25.29 -9.55
C GLU A 86 -0.26 26.09 -8.25
N SER A 87 0.37 25.50 -7.24
CA SER A 87 0.65 26.18 -5.96
C SER A 87 1.61 27.35 -6.08
N GLY A 88 2.43 27.39 -7.16
CA GLY A 88 3.51 28.38 -7.31
C GLY A 88 4.68 28.24 -6.35
N ILE A 89 4.70 27.18 -5.53
CA ILE A 89 5.77 26.90 -4.58
C ILE A 89 6.85 26.04 -5.30
N GLY A 90 8.12 26.42 -5.15
CA GLY A 90 9.24 25.74 -5.81
C GLY A 90 9.59 24.41 -5.13
N PHE A 91 8.75 23.39 -5.26
CA PHE A 91 9.05 22.05 -4.74
C PHE A 91 10.11 21.33 -5.56
N HIS A 92 11.04 20.68 -4.87
CA HIS A 92 11.99 19.75 -5.44
C HIS A 92 11.45 18.32 -5.24
N ILE A 93 10.95 17.71 -6.30
CA ILE A 93 10.32 16.38 -6.25
C ILE A 93 11.31 15.33 -6.76
N THR A 94 11.56 14.33 -5.94
CA THR A 94 12.29 13.11 -6.32
C THR A 94 11.30 11.96 -6.34
N LEU A 95 11.01 11.41 -7.52
CA LEU A 95 10.17 10.22 -7.68
C LEU A 95 11.00 8.95 -7.53
N CYS A 96 10.54 8.03 -6.69
CA CYS A 96 10.90 6.63 -6.77
C CYS A 96 9.77 5.92 -7.50
N ASP A 97 9.97 5.63 -8.80
CA ASP A 97 8.98 4.99 -9.66
C ASP A 97 8.89 3.50 -9.32
N VAL A 98 7.77 3.09 -8.73
CA VAL A 98 7.52 1.72 -8.27
C VAL A 98 6.09 1.31 -8.58
N ASN A 99 5.87 0.01 -8.69
CA ASN A 99 4.50 -0.49 -8.73
C ASN A 99 3.82 -0.27 -7.37
N VAL A 100 2.66 0.37 -7.39
CA VAL A 100 1.83 0.63 -6.20
C VAL A 100 0.62 -0.29 -6.12
N GLN A 101 0.61 -1.35 -6.94
CA GLN A 101 -0.41 -2.40 -6.97
C GLN A 101 0.22 -3.72 -7.44
N GLY A 102 -0.45 -4.83 -7.14
CA GLY A 102 0.04 -6.17 -7.45
C GLY A 102 1.00 -6.73 -6.39
N GLU A 103 1.41 -7.97 -6.58
CA GLU A 103 2.11 -8.78 -5.57
C GLU A 103 3.49 -8.21 -5.17
N ALA A 104 4.19 -7.57 -6.09
CA ALA A 104 5.51 -6.99 -5.84
C ALA A 104 5.47 -5.58 -5.23
N ALA A 105 4.29 -4.94 -5.12
CA ALA A 105 4.19 -3.54 -4.71
C ALA A 105 4.72 -3.31 -3.29
N ALA A 106 4.34 -4.15 -2.32
CA ALA A 106 4.78 -3.99 -0.93
C ALA A 106 6.32 -3.99 -0.80
N SER A 107 7.00 -4.95 -1.43
CA SER A 107 8.46 -5.05 -1.40
C SER A 107 9.15 -3.85 -2.08
N GLN A 108 8.61 -3.37 -3.19
CA GLN A 108 9.15 -2.22 -3.91
C GLN A 108 8.97 -0.92 -3.10
N ILE A 109 7.80 -0.72 -2.48
CA ILE A 109 7.55 0.43 -1.62
C ILE A 109 8.47 0.42 -0.39
N VAL A 110 8.65 -0.74 0.26
CA VAL A 110 9.58 -0.90 1.38
C VAL A 110 11.01 -0.52 0.98
N ALA A 111 11.49 -0.98 -0.18
CA ALA A 111 12.82 -0.64 -0.69
C ALA A 111 12.95 0.87 -0.98
N ALA A 112 11.89 1.48 -1.54
CA ALA A 112 11.84 2.92 -1.80
C ALA A 112 11.88 3.74 -0.50
N ILE A 113 11.12 3.36 0.54
CA ILE A 113 11.17 3.99 1.86
C ILE A 113 12.59 3.92 2.44
N GLN A 114 13.24 2.76 2.38
CA GLN A 114 14.61 2.59 2.86
C GLN A 114 15.62 3.44 2.09
N THR A 115 15.41 3.59 0.79
CA THR A 115 16.24 4.43 -0.08
C THR A 115 16.12 5.90 0.33
N PHE A 116 14.91 6.42 0.46
CA PHE A 116 14.68 7.79 0.90
C PHE A 116 15.16 8.03 2.33
N SER A 117 14.99 7.06 3.23
CA SER A 117 15.45 7.17 4.62
C SER A 117 16.98 7.42 4.76
N ARG A 118 17.75 7.07 3.73
CA ARG A 118 19.23 7.28 3.72
C ARG A 118 19.66 8.61 3.12
N ARG A 119 18.75 9.33 2.47
CA ARG A 119 19.02 10.59 1.79
C ARG A 119 18.87 11.75 2.76
N SER A 120 19.76 12.73 2.68
CA SER A 120 19.72 13.96 3.48
C SER A 120 19.09 15.14 2.75
N ASP A 121 18.81 14.96 1.45
CA ASP A 121 18.22 15.97 0.56
C ASP A 121 16.69 15.78 0.39
N ILE A 122 16.06 15.08 1.33
CA ILE A 122 14.60 14.88 1.42
C ILE A 122 14.11 15.45 2.75
N ASP A 123 13.01 16.19 2.72
CA ASP A 123 12.36 16.75 3.91
C ASP A 123 11.25 15.82 4.41
N ILE A 124 10.41 15.34 3.50
CA ILE A 124 9.32 14.42 3.78
C ILE A 124 9.22 13.35 2.68
N VAL A 125 8.65 12.21 3.02
CA VAL A 125 8.33 11.14 2.08
C VAL A 125 6.83 11.03 1.91
N MET A 126 6.36 10.89 0.69
CA MET A 126 4.95 10.73 0.36
C MET A 126 4.75 9.42 -0.41
N ILE A 127 3.85 8.56 0.09
CA ILE A 127 3.43 7.35 -0.63
C ILE A 127 2.09 7.65 -1.27
N MET A 128 2.04 7.60 -2.59
CA MET A 128 0.84 7.99 -3.34
C MET A 128 0.33 6.87 -4.20
N ARG A 129 -0.97 6.66 -4.17
CA ARG A 129 -1.69 5.76 -5.06
C ARG A 129 -3.06 6.33 -5.37
N GLY A 130 -3.43 6.34 -6.64
CA GLY A 130 -4.78 6.70 -7.07
C GLY A 130 -5.85 5.70 -6.59
N GLY A 131 -7.11 5.96 -6.88
CA GLY A 131 -8.23 5.08 -6.55
C GLY A 131 -8.09 3.67 -7.11
N GLY A 132 -8.90 2.74 -6.64
CA GLY A 132 -8.95 1.34 -7.05
C GLY A 132 -9.89 0.55 -6.16
N SER A 133 -10.02 -0.75 -6.42
CA SER A 133 -10.87 -1.62 -5.59
C SER A 133 -10.27 -1.81 -4.19
N LYS A 134 -11.11 -2.14 -3.20
CA LYS A 134 -10.64 -2.50 -1.85
C LYS A 134 -9.63 -3.66 -1.85
N GLY A 135 -9.74 -4.58 -2.81
CA GLY A 135 -8.79 -5.67 -2.97
C GLY A 135 -7.39 -5.20 -3.37
N ASP A 136 -7.32 -4.14 -4.19
CA ASP A 136 -6.05 -3.56 -4.60
C ASP A 136 -5.37 -2.77 -3.49
N LEU A 137 -6.13 -2.29 -2.50
CA LEU A 137 -5.60 -1.57 -1.33
C LEU A 137 -5.01 -2.53 -0.28
N ALA A 138 -5.37 -3.81 -0.30
CA ALA A 138 -4.86 -4.80 0.65
C ALA A 138 -3.33 -4.98 0.60
N VAL A 139 -2.67 -4.53 -0.45
CA VAL A 139 -1.20 -4.52 -0.54
C VAL A 139 -0.56 -3.59 0.51
N PHE A 140 -1.30 -2.59 0.99
CA PHE A 140 -0.85 -1.67 2.03
C PHE A 140 -1.05 -2.21 3.45
N ASP A 141 -1.82 -3.29 3.62
CA ASP A 141 -1.96 -4.01 4.87
C ASP A 141 -0.78 -4.98 5.08
N ASP A 142 0.44 -4.45 5.04
CA ASP A 142 1.69 -5.22 5.11
C ASP A 142 2.53 -4.79 6.33
N GLU A 143 2.89 -5.76 7.19
CA GLU A 143 3.68 -5.49 8.41
C GLU A 143 5.06 -4.92 8.08
N SER A 144 5.69 -5.38 7.00
CA SER A 144 7.03 -4.91 6.62
C SER A 144 7.02 -3.44 6.17
N MET A 145 5.92 -3.02 5.53
CA MET A 145 5.71 -1.62 5.14
C MET A 145 5.53 -0.73 6.37
N ALA A 146 4.68 -1.12 7.33
CA ALA A 146 4.49 -0.39 8.57
C ALA A 146 5.80 -0.26 9.36
N LEU A 147 6.60 -1.33 9.43
CA LEU A 147 7.92 -1.32 10.05
C LEU A 147 8.93 -0.44 9.29
N ALA A 148 8.89 -0.43 7.96
CA ALA A 148 9.76 0.44 7.15
C ALA A 148 9.41 1.92 7.38
N ILE A 149 8.12 2.27 7.41
CA ILE A 149 7.65 3.62 7.73
C ILE A 149 8.12 4.03 9.13
N SER A 150 7.93 3.18 10.13
CA SER A 150 8.33 3.49 11.51
C SER A 150 9.82 3.76 11.67
N ARG A 151 10.66 3.14 10.84
CA ARG A 151 12.12 3.29 10.85
C ARG A 151 12.63 4.37 9.89
N CYS A 152 11.76 4.96 9.09
CA CYS A 152 12.12 6.04 8.20
C CYS A 152 12.55 7.27 9.01
N LYS A 153 13.65 7.92 8.60
CA LYS A 153 14.20 9.11 9.27
C LYS A 153 13.43 10.38 8.92
N HIS A 154 12.60 10.34 7.90
CA HIS A 154 11.77 11.45 7.45
C HIS A 154 10.30 11.20 7.81
N PRO A 155 9.51 12.25 8.08
CA PRO A 155 8.05 12.13 8.18
C PRO A 155 7.48 11.50 6.91
N VAL A 156 6.61 10.49 7.06
CA VAL A 156 5.97 9.80 5.95
C VAL A 156 4.50 10.15 5.93
N PHE A 157 4.02 10.62 4.78
CA PHE A 157 2.61 10.89 4.50
C PHE A 157 2.08 9.89 3.49
N THR A 158 0.82 9.52 3.63
CA THR A 158 0.16 8.59 2.70
C THR A 158 -1.04 9.26 2.04
N GLY A 159 -1.13 9.12 0.72
CA GLY A 159 -2.30 9.49 -0.08
C GLY A 159 -2.75 8.26 -0.87
N ILE A 160 -3.55 7.40 -0.21
CA ILE A 160 -3.92 6.08 -0.74
C ILE A 160 -5.44 6.02 -0.92
N GLY A 161 -5.90 6.08 -2.18
CA GLY A 161 -7.31 5.99 -2.54
C GLY A 161 -8.12 7.20 -2.07
N HIS A 162 -9.44 6.99 -1.91
CA HIS A 162 -10.39 7.98 -1.39
C HIS A 162 -10.88 7.65 0.03
N GLU A 163 -10.27 6.69 0.69
CA GLU A 163 -10.62 6.30 2.06
C GLU A 163 -9.98 7.26 3.06
N ILE A 164 -10.76 7.74 4.03
CA ILE A 164 -10.33 8.74 5.03
C ILE A 164 -9.43 8.11 6.10
N ASP A 165 -9.45 6.77 6.24
CA ASP A 165 -8.75 6.00 7.27
C ASP A 165 -7.74 5.03 6.66
N THR A 166 -6.65 5.54 6.11
CA THR A 166 -5.51 4.72 5.69
C THR A 166 -4.30 4.96 6.59
#